data_760ba3bcba66f1c610164d8179b09b0c
#
_entry.id   760ba3bcba66f1c610164d8179b09b0c
#
_cell.length_a   1.000
_cell.length_b   1.000
_cell.length_c   1.000
_cell.angle_alpha   90.00
_cell.angle_beta   90.00
_cell.angle_gamma   90.00
#
_symmetry.space_group_name_H-M   'P 1'
#
loop_
_entity.id
_entity.type
_entity.pdbx_description
1 polymer ?
#
loop_
_entity_poly.entity_id
_entity_poly.type
_entity_poly.pdbx_seq_one_letter_code
_entity_poly.pdbx_strand_id
1 'polypeptide(L)'
;MKFMVGAAGFVVCCSTLATLGGCAGVQSASAVSVSDRPDLVTPSDEPDIRRRARLRLELASSYFEQGQTAVALDEIKKSLATDPGFADAYNLRGLVYMRLNDIALAEDSFKQALSLNNRNADVAHNYGWLLCQQSRYPESNALFAQAANNPTYQGKARTLMVQGVCQVRAGLPAAAERTLVQSYELDPNNPVTGYNLANVLYARGDFTRAQFYIRRLNNSELANAETLWLGIKTERSLNNRAGAAQLADQLKNRFAQSPQAASFDRGNFDD
;
A
#
# COMPACT_ATOMS: atom_id res chain seq x y z
N MET A 1 -45.53 32.43 -17.15
CA MET A 1 -46.59 33.21 -16.49
C MET A 1 -45.93 33.94 -15.33
N LYS A 2 -45.61 35.19 -15.56
CA LYS A 2 -46.23 36.42 -15.10
C LYS A 2 -46.03 36.68 -13.61
N PHE A 3 -45.16 37.66 -13.30
CA PHE A 3 -45.40 39.01 -12.78
C PHE A 3 -45.52 39.06 -11.24
N MET A 4 -45.01 39.99 -10.42
CA MET A 4 -44.77 41.50 -10.50
C MET A 4 -43.98 41.85 -9.21
N VAL A 5 -42.93 42.62 -9.18
CA VAL A 5 -42.84 44.12 -9.16
C VAL A 5 -43.58 44.82 -8.00
N GLY A 6 -42.82 45.64 -7.26
CA GLY A 6 -43.27 46.67 -6.32
C GLY A 6 -42.09 47.11 -5.46
N ALA A 7 -41.40 48.07 -5.65
CA ALA A 7 -41.38 49.53 -5.80
C ALA A 7 -41.63 50.34 -4.51
N ALA A 8 -40.59 51.06 -4.11
CA ALA A 8 -40.45 52.45 -3.66
C ALA A 8 -40.95 52.86 -2.28
N GLY A 9 -40.10 53.67 -1.64
CA GLY A 9 -40.46 54.55 -0.52
C GLY A 9 -39.27 55.34 -0.02
N PHE A 10 -39.12 56.54 -0.57
CA PHE A 10 -38.26 57.67 -0.14
C PHE A 10 -38.75 58.25 1.18
N VAL A 11 -37.86 58.57 2.13
CA VAL A 11 -38.02 59.82 2.95
C VAL A 11 -36.65 60.34 3.39
N VAL A 12 -36.38 61.55 3.07
CA VAL A 12 -35.28 62.42 3.50
C VAL A 12 -35.72 63.15 4.78
N CYS A 13 -34.85 63.34 5.78
CA CYS A 13 -34.75 64.61 6.52
C CYS A 13 -33.53 64.66 7.47
N CYS A 14 -32.70 65.56 7.20
CA CYS A 14 -32.04 66.64 8.00
C CYS A 14 -31.39 66.33 9.37
N SER A 15 -30.12 66.61 9.37
CA SER A 15 -29.29 67.49 10.20
C SER A 15 -29.42 67.50 11.72
N THR A 16 -28.32 67.20 12.41
CA THR A 16 -27.68 68.17 13.37
C THR A 16 -26.25 67.75 13.67
N LEU A 17 -25.32 68.70 13.58
CA LEU A 17 -23.93 68.61 14.06
C LEU A 17 -23.91 68.54 15.58
N ALA A 18 -23.05 67.66 16.12
CA ALA A 18 -22.41 67.86 17.41
C ALA A 18 -21.02 67.17 17.40
N THR A 19 -20.00 67.98 17.42
CA THR A 19 -18.61 67.72 17.61
C THR A 19 -18.34 67.33 19.06
N LEU A 20 -17.75 66.18 19.34
CA LEU A 20 -16.94 65.96 20.54
C LEU A 20 -15.89 64.88 20.24
N GLY A 21 -14.63 65.29 20.44
CA GLY A 21 -13.46 64.45 20.22
C GLY A 21 -13.39 63.29 21.17
N GLY A 22 -13.03 62.15 20.63
CA GLY A 22 -12.63 60.98 21.38
C GLY A 22 -11.42 60.35 20.68
N CYS A 23 -10.27 60.40 21.36
CA CYS A 23 -9.06 59.70 20.94
C CYS A 23 -9.38 58.21 20.82
N ALA A 24 -9.63 57.76 19.59
CA ALA A 24 -9.62 56.32 19.31
C ALA A 24 -8.17 55.85 19.25
N GLY A 25 -7.74 55.13 20.27
CA GLY A 25 -6.48 54.40 20.24
C GLY A 25 -6.47 53.51 19.02
N VAL A 26 -5.54 53.75 18.11
CA VAL A 26 -5.18 52.85 17.03
C VAL A 26 -4.63 51.59 17.70
N GLN A 27 -5.46 50.58 17.88
CA GLN A 27 -4.98 49.22 18.13
C GLN A 27 -4.17 48.87 16.88
N SER A 28 -2.83 48.96 17.02
CA SER A 28 -1.91 48.35 16.06
C SER A 28 -2.26 46.90 15.98
N ALA A 29 -2.95 46.50 14.94
CA ALA A 29 -3.01 45.08 14.56
C ALA A 29 -1.55 44.65 14.43
N SER A 30 -1.08 43.83 15.37
CA SER A 30 0.22 43.17 15.27
C SER A 30 0.18 42.43 13.95
N ALA A 31 0.91 42.95 12.96
CA ALA A 31 1.18 42.23 11.75
C ALA A 31 1.88 40.94 12.21
N VAL A 32 1.16 39.81 12.13
CA VAL A 32 1.76 38.51 12.27
C VAL A 32 2.84 38.46 11.21
N SER A 33 4.08 38.54 11.64
CA SER A 33 5.23 38.51 10.77
C SER A 33 5.15 37.19 9.98
N VAL A 34 5.17 37.28 8.67
CA VAL A 34 5.17 36.14 7.72
C VAL A 34 6.38 35.24 7.91
N SER A 35 7.30 35.59 8.83
CA SER A 35 8.56 34.88 9.10
C SER A 35 8.44 33.60 9.93
N ASP A 36 7.25 33.24 10.47
CA ASP A 36 7.08 32.05 11.31
C ASP A 36 6.47 30.84 10.57
N ARG A 37 6.32 30.88 9.27
CA ARG A 37 6.03 29.68 8.51
C ARG A 37 7.35 29.02 8.15
N PRO A 38 7.60 27.77 8.59
CA PRO A 38 8.78 27.07 8.13
C PRO A 38 8.74 27.04 6.59
N ASP A 39 9.83 27.46 5.97
CA ASP A 39 9.95 27.41 4.51
C ASP A 39 9.64 25.98 4.04
N LEU A 40 8.89 25.87 2.96
CA LEU A 40 8.62 24.57 2.35
C LEU A 40 9.96 24.00 1.87
N VAL A 41 10.37 22.89 2.48
CA VAL A 41 11.58 22.17 2.06
C VAL A 41 11.39 21.71 0.62
N THR A 42 12.24 22.19 -0.26
CA THR A 42 12.24 21.87 -1.69
C THR A 42 13.44 21.00 -2.05
N PRO A 43 13.46 20.36 -3.23
CA PRO A 43 14.67 19.63 -3.68
C PRO A 43 15.94 20.50 -3.77
N SER A 44 15.78 21.83 -3.88
CA SER A 44 16.89 22.79 -3.89
C SER A 44 17.55 22.97 -2.52
N ASP A 45 16.85 22.63 -1.45
CA ASP A 45 17.33 22.74 -0.06
C ASP A 45 18.07 21.46 0.38
N GLU A 46 18.09 20.44 -0.47
CA GLU A 46 18.79 19.20 -0.18
C GLU A 46 20.32 19.44 -0.11
N PRO A 47 21.01 19.07 0.99
CA PRO A 47 22.45 19.22 1.09
C PRO A 47 23.17 18.50 -0.05
N ASP A 48 24.25 19.09 -0.58
CA ASP A 48 25.05 18.52 -1.67
C ASP A 48 25.53 17.09 -1.40
N ILE A 49 25.84 16.78 -0.15
CA ILE A 49 26.28 15.45 0.28
C ILE A 49 25.15 14.43 0.10
N ARG A 50 23.91 14.80 0.52
CA ARG A 50 22.72 13.96 0.37
C ARG A 50 22.35 13.78 -1.10
N ARG A 51 22.39 14.85 -1.89
CA ARG A 51 22.11 14.80 -3.33
C ARG A 51 23.06 13.85 -4.06
N ARG A 52 24.37 13.90 -3.77
CA ARG A 52 25.36 12.98 -4.35
C ARG A 52 25.11 11.53 -3.92
N ALA A 53 24.79 11.29 -2.65
CA ALA A 53 24.46 9.97 -2.15
C ALA A 53 23.19 9.42 -2.81
N ARG A 54 22.16 10.26 -3.01
CA ARG A 54 20.89 9.90 -3.65
C ARG A 54 21.10 9.51 -5.12
N LEU A 55 21.90 10.24 -5.89
CA LEU A 55 22.23 9.88 -7.28
C LEU A 55 22.92 8.50 -7.38
N ARG A 56 23.78 8.16 -6.41
CA ARG A 56 24.37 6.81 -6.33
C ARG A 56 23.32 5.76 -6.00
N LEU A 57 22.38 6.09 -5.11
CA LEU A 57 21.29 5.18 -4.74
C LEU A 57 20.34 4.93 -5.92
N GLU A 58 20.00 5.94 -6.70
CA GLU A 58 19.18 5.81 -7.90
C GLU A 58 19.85 4.87 -8.92
N LEU A 59 21.15 5.02 -9.12
CA LEU A 59 21.93 4.13 -9.96
C LEU A 59 21.95 2.69 -9.41
N ALA A 60 22.11 2.53 -8.10
CA ALA A 60 22.05 1.23 -7.44
C ALA A 60 20.68 0.57 -7.61
N SER A 61 19.59 1.33 -7.49
CA SER A 61 18.23 0.82 -7.71
C SER A 61 18.06 0.30 -9.14
N SER A 62 18.54 1.03 -10.14
CA SER A 62 18.48 0.60 -11.53
C SER A 62 19.25 -0.71 -11.76
N TYR A 63 20.44 -0.85 -11.21
CA TYR A 63 21.19 -2.12 -11.28
C TYR A 63 20.51 -3.27 -10.53
N PHE A 64 19.88 -2.97 -9.39
CA PHE A 64 19.12 -3.96 -8.64
C PHE A 64 17.91 -4.47 -9.44
N GLU A 65 17.17 -3.60 -10.11
CA GLU A 65 16.04 -3.95 -10.98
C GLU A 65 16.49 -4.84 -12.15
N GLN A 66 17.67 -4.57 -12.71
CA GLN A 66 18.30 -5.39 -13.77
C GLN A 66 18.89 -6.71 -13.25
N GLY A 67 18.81 -7.00 -11.95
CA GLY A 67 19.38 -8.21 -11.35
C GLY A 67 20.89 -8.17 -11.12
N GLN A 68 21.55 -7.03 -11.35
CA GLN A 68 22.99 -6.85 -11.18
C GLN A 68 23.33 -6.54 -9.71
N THR A 69 23.08 -7.48 -8.82
CA THR A 69 23.14 -7.31 -7.36
C THR A 69 24.52 -6.88 -6.86
N ALA A 70 25.61 -7.38 -7.45
CA ALA A 70 26.96 -7.02 -7.05
C ALA A 70 27.27 -5.55 -7.36
N VAL A 71 26.86 -5.07 -8.56
CA VAL A 71 27.04 -3.66 -8.95
C VAL A 71 26.16 -2.75 -8.10
N ALA A 72 24.92 -3.16 -7.82
CA ALA A 72 24.04 -2.44 -6.92
C ALA A 72 24.65 -2.26 -5.53
N LEU A 73 25.24 -3.32 -4.95
CA LEU A 73 25.93 -3.23 -3.66
C LEU A 73 27.13 -2.28 -3.69
N ASP A 74 27.89 -2.25 -4.77
CA ASP A 74 29.03 -1.33 -4.91
C ASP A 74 28.56 0.14 -4.94
N GLU A 75 27.50 0.45 -5.70
CA GLU A 75 26.93 1.80 -5.73
C GLU A 75 26.27 2.17 -4.38
N ILE A 76 25.65 1.23 -3.67
CA ILE A 76 25.15 1.46 -2.30
C ILE A 76 26.29 1.80 -1.35
N LYS A 77 27.43 1.07 -1.41
CA LYS A 77 28.61 1.38 -0.60
C LYS A 77 29.12 2.78 -0.87
N LYS A 78 29.18 3.22 -2.13
CA LYS A 78 29.57 4.58 -2.51
C LYS A 78 28.57 5.63 -2.00
N SER A 79 27.29 5.32 -2.06
CA SER A 79 26.24 6.18 -1.48
C SER A 79 26.43 6.37 0.02
N LEU A 80 26.60 5.27 0.77
CA LEU A 80 26.80 5.28 2.22
C LEU A 80 28.16 5.85 2.65
N ALA A 81 29.19 5.73 1.83
CA ALA A 81 30.47 6.39 2.06
C ALA A 81 30.35 7.93 1.90
N THR A 82 29.43 8.37 1.02
CA THR A 82 29.14 9.80 0.83
C THR A 82 28.26 10.34 1.96
N ASP A 83 27.21 9.62 2.32
CA ASP A 83 26.26 10.00 3.39
C ASP A 83 25.91 8.77 4.25
N PRO A 84 26.62 8.54 5.37
CA PRO A 84 26.34 7.43 6.28
C PRO A 84 24.98 7.50 6.97
N GLY A 85 24.31 8.66 6.98
CA GLY A 85 22.98 8.89 7.54
C GLY A 85 21.84 8.65 6.56
N PHE A 86 22.09 8.10 5.39
CA PHE A 86 21.08 7.94 4.36
C PHE A 86 20.27 6.63 4.55
N ALA A 87 19.13 6.72 5.26
CA ALA A 87 18.29 5.58 5.61
C ALA A 87 17.85 4.75 4.38
N ASP A 88 17.52 5.42 3.26
CA ASP A 88 17.03 4.73 2.05
C ASP A 88 18.12 3.87 1.40
N ALA A 89 19.40 4.24 1.54
CA ALA A 89 20.50 3.42 1.05
C ALA A 89 20.64 2.12 1.87
N TYR A 90 20.41 2.17 3.18
CA TYR A 90 20.32 0.95 3.99
C TYR A 90 19.10 0.12 3.66
N ASN A 91 17.96 0.75 3.35
CA ASN A 91 16.76 0.02 2.88
C ASN A 91 17.05 -0.78 1.61
N LEU A 92 17.64 -0.14 0.59
CA LEU A 92 18.00 -0.84 -0.64
C LEU A 92 19.06 -1.92 -0.39
N ARG A 93 20.03 -1.68 0.49
CA ARG A 93 21.01 -2.68 0.91
C ARG A 93 20.33 -3.93 1.48
N GLY A 94 19.32 -3.72 2.32
CA GLY A 94 18.50 -4.81 2.88
C GLY A 94 17.79 -5.62 1.80
N LEU A 95 17.17 -4.97 0.83
CA LEU A 95 16.51 -5.63 -0.30
C LEU A 95 17.49 -6.43 -1.17
N VAL A 96 18.69 -5.89 -1.41
CA VAL A 96 19.73 -6.60 -2.18
C VAL A 96 20.18 -7.86 -1.43
N TYR A 97 20.43 -7.77 -0.11
CA TYR A 97 20.81 -8.94 0.69
C TYR A 97 19.67 -9.98 0.80
N MET A 98 18.40 -9.54 0.86
CA MET A 98 17.26 -10.47 0.75
C MET A 98 17.30 -11.27 -0.56
N ARG A 99 17.57 -10.60 -1.68
CA ARG A 99 17.69 -11.28 -2.99
C ARG A 99 18.87 -12.26 -3.03
N LEU A 100 19.96 -11.94 -2.34
CA LEU A 100 21.14 -12.81 -2.19
C LEU A 100 20.93 -13.91 -1.14
N ASN A 101 19.77 -13.93 -0.48
CA ASN A 101 19.43 -14.85 0.63
C ASN A 101 20.38 -14.71 1.84
N ASP A 102 21.03 -13.54 1.99
CA ASP A 102 21.81 -13.18 3.18
C ASP A 102 20.91 -12.47 4.20
N ILE A 103 20.21 -13.29 4.96
CA ILE A 103 19.17 -12.83 5.88
C ILE A 103 19.75 -11.97 7.00
N ALA A 104 20.93 -12.32 7.50
CA ALA A 104 21.54 -11.57 8.60
C ALA A 104 21.93 -10.15 8.19
N LEU A 105 22.55 -9.99 7.02
CA LEU A 105 22.91 -8.67 6.49
C LEU A 105 21.68 -7.87 6.02
N ALA A 106 20.62 -8.54 5.55
CA ALA A 106 19.36 -7.90 5.23
C ALA A 106 18.72 -7.29 6.50
N GLU A 107 18.61 -8.09 7.56
CA GLU A 107 18.02 -7.65 8.83
C GLU A 107 18.82 -6.51 9.47
N ASP A 108 20.17 -6.61 9.52
CA ASP A 108 21.04 -5.53 9.97
C ASP A 108 20.79 -4.24 9.20
N SER A 109 20.69 -4.34 7.88
CA SER A 109 20.44 -3.18 7.01
C SER A 109 19.12 -2.50 7.31
N PHE A 110 18.04 -3.25 7.47
CA PHE A 110 16.74 -2.67 7.80
C PHE A 110 16.70 -2.08 9.22
N LYS A 111 17.33 -2.72 10.18
CA LYS A 111 17.49 -2.16 11.54
C LYS A 111 18.22 -0.83 11.51
N GLN A 112 19.31 -0.75 10.75
CA GLN A 112 20.05 0.49 10.60
C GLN A 112 19.19 1.57 9.90
N ALA A 113 18.43 1.21 8.87
CA ALA A 113 17.53 2.15 8.20
C ALA A 113 16.47 2.71 9.17
N LEU A 114 15.84 1.86 10.00
CA LEU A 114 14.85 2.28 11.00
C LEU A 114 15.46 3.08 12.14
N SER A 115 16.74 2.83 12.51
CA SER A 115 17.42 3.64 13.54
C SER A 115 17.66 5.07 13.08
N LEU A 116 17.88 5.27 11.77
CA LEU A 116 18.06 6.58 11.16
C LEU A 116 16.75 7.30 10.87
N ASN A 117 15.72 6.56 10.49
CA ASN A 117 14.39 7.09 10.23
C ASN A 117 13.32 6.06 10.65
N ASN A 118 12.90 6.13 11.90
CA ASN A 118 11.92 5.20 12.48
C ASN A 118 10.49 5.35 11.93
N ARG A 119 10.21 6.38 11.13
CA ARG A 119 8.91 6.61 10.48
C ARG A 119 8.90 6.21 9.00
N ASN A 120 9.98 5.68 8.48
CA ASN A 120 10.04 5.26 7.08
C ASN A 120 9.16 4.01 6.87
N ALA A 121 8.01 4.23 6.23
CA ALA A 121 7.02 3.18 6.00
C ALA A 121 7.50 2.11 5.02
N ASP A 122 8.32 2.47 4.02
CA ASP A 122 8.87 1.50 3.07
C ASP A 122 9.85 0.55 3.75
N VAL A 123 10.70 1.07 4.66
CA VAL A 123 11.59 0.23 5.46
C VAL A 123 10.80 -0.73 6.36
N ALA A 124 9.78 -0.21 7.05
CA ALA A 124 8.93 -1.03 7.92
C ALA A 124 8.20 -2.12 7.10
N HIS A 125 7.69 -1.79 5.91
CA HIS A 125 7.11 -2.75 4.98
C HIS A 125 8.10 -3.85 4.58
N ASN A 126 9.29 -3.46 4.11
CA ASN A 126 10.29 -4.40 3.60
C ASN A 126 10.85 -5.30 4.71
N TYR A 127 11.11 -4.73 5.88
CA TYR A 127 11.56 -5.50 7.04
C TYR A 127 10.45 -6.43 7.56
N GLY A 128 9.19 -5.95 7.60
CA GLY A 128 8.04 -6.79 7.91
C GLY A 128 7.94 -8.01 6.98
N TRP A 129 8.19 -7.82 5.70
CA TRP A 129 8.21 -8.92 4.73
C TRP A 129 9.35 -9.91 4.99
N LEU A 130 10.57 -9.43 5.28
CA LEU A 130 11.69 -10.29 5.67
C LEU A 130 11.32 -11.17 6.87
N LEU A 131 10.77 -10.58 7.92
CA LEU A 131 10.36 -11.31 9.14
C LEU A 131 9.24 -12.32 8.88
N CYS A 132 8.29 -11.97 8.00
CA CYS A 132 7.24 -12.89 7.58
C CYS A 132 7.81 -14.15 6.87
N GLN A 133 8.79 -13.96 6.00
CA GLN A 133 9.47 -15.06 5.32
C GLN A 133 10.19 -16.00 6.32
N GLN A 134 10.61 -15.46 7.46
CA GLN A 134 11.24 -16.21 8.55
C GLN A 134 10.25 -16.75 9.58
N SER A 135 8.95 -16.68 9.30
CA SER A 135 7.89 -17.10 10.22
C SER A 135 7.87 -16.31 11.56
N ARG A 136 8.54 -15.17 11.62
CA ARG A 136 8.51 -14.24 12.78
C ARG A 136 7.28 -13.34 12.71
N TYR A 137 6.10 -13.94 12.67
CA TYR A 137 4.83 -13.29 12.37
C TYR A 137 4.42 -12.17 13.32
N PRO A 138 4.61 -12.26 14.67
CA PRO A 138 4.27 -11.16 15.56
C PRO A 138 5.05 -9.88 15.26
N GLU A 139 6.36 -9.98 15.06
CA GLU A 139 7.24 -8.87 14.74
C GLU A 139 6.92 -8.29 13.35
N SER A 140 6.71 -9.16 12.38
CA SER A 140 6.27 -8.80 11.03
C SER A 140 4.97 -7.98 11.04
N ASN A 141 3.96 -8.43 11.80
CA ASN A 141 2.69 -7.72 11.91
C ASN A 141 2.83 -6.34 12.55
N ALA A 142 3.72 -6.17 13.53
CA ALA A 142 3.98 -4.87 14.16
C ALA A 142 4.55 -3.87 13.14
N LEU A 143 5.51 -4.31 12.31
CA LEU A 143 6.12 -3.47 11.28
C LEU A 143 5.14 -3.11 10.16
N PHE A 144 4.33 -4.06 9.69
CA PHE A 144 3.29 -3.75 8.70
C PHE A 144 2.25 -2.77 9.26
N ALA A 145 1.84 -2.92 10.52
CA ALA A 145 0.94 -1.97 11.16
C ALA A 145 1.58 -0.57 11.27
N GLN A 146 2.86 -0.49 11.61
CA GLN A 146 3.61 0.76 11.61
C GLN A 146 3.61 1.43 10.23
N ALA A 147 3.88 0.68 9.17
CA ALA A 147 3.87 1.20 7.80
C ALA A 147 2.46 1.66 7.38
N ALA A 148 1.43 0.83 7.60
CA ALA A 148 0.05 1.11 7.20
C ALA A 148 -0.59 2.28 7.95
N ASN A 149 -0.12 2.59 9.16
CA ASN A 149 -0.61 3.71 9.98
C ASN A 149 0.07 5.05 9.64
N ASN A 150 1.08 5.07 8.77
CA ASN A 150 1.67 6.32 8.32
C ASN A 150 0.70 7.03 7.35
N PRO A 151 0.22 8.25 7.68
CA PRO A 151 -0.82 8.92 6.91
C PRO A 151 -0.37 9.37 5.51
N THR A 152 0.93 9.55 5.30
CA THR A 152 1.51 9.99 4.02
C THR A 152 1.96 8.82 3.14
N TYR A 153 1.83 7.59 3.63
CA TYR A 153 2.33 6.42 2.92
C TYR A 153 1.40 5.96 1.79
N GLN A 154 1.87 6.06 0.56
CA GLN A 154 1.11 5.68 -0.64
C GLN A 154 1.00 4.16 -0.83
N GLY A 155 1.92 3.38 -0.25
CA GLY A 155 1.97 1.91 -0.37
C GLY A 155 1.03 1.16 0.58
N LYS A 156 0.08 1.82 1.25
CA LYS A 156 -0.77 1.24 2.29
C LYS A 156 -1.55 0.01 1.81
N ALA A 157 -2.18 0.06 0.64
CA ALA A 157 -2.93 -1.06 0.08
C ALA A 157 -2.05 -2.30 -0.09
N ARG A 158 -0.85 -2.11 -0.68
CA ARG A 158 0.14 -3.18 -0.86
C ARG A 158 0.61 -3.75 0.48
N THR A 159 0.86 -2.89 1.46
CA THR A 159 1.30 -3.35 2.79
C THR A 159 0.24 -4.19 3.49
N LEU A 160 -1.02 -3.75 3.46
CA LEU A 160 -2.14 -4.52 4.01
C LEU A 160 -2.33 -5.86 3.27
N MET A 161 -2.17 -5.89 1.95
CA MET A 161 -2.21 -7.14 1.18
C MET A 161 -1.13 -8.11 1.68
N VAL A 162 0.13 -7.67 1.76
CA VAL A 162 1.24 -8.51 2.22
C VAL A 162 1.05 -8.95 3.68
N GLN A 163 0.58 -8.05 4.54
CA GLN A 163 0.23 -8.37 5.93
C GLN A 163 -0.83 -9.46 6.01
N GLY A 164 -1.91 -9.34 5.22
CA GLY A 164 -2.97 -10.35 5.17
C GLY A 164 -2.46 -11.72 4.70
N VAL A 165 -1.61 -11.76 3.68
CA VAL A 165 -0.94 -13.00 3.24
C VAL A 165 -0.09 -13.60 4.35
N CYS A 166 0.65 -12.78 5.11
CA CYS A 166 1.44 -13.25 6.24
C CYS A 166 0.57 -13.78 7.38
N GLN A 167 -0.57 -13.17 7.63
CA GLN A 167 -1.54 -13.64 8.63
C GLN A 167 -2.17 -14.99 8.22
N VAL A 168 -2.39 -15.23 6.92
CA VAL A 168 -2.79 -16.57 6.42
C VAL A 168 -1.72 -17.58 6.76
N ARG A 169 -0.45 -17.31 6.44
CA ARG A 169 0.69 -18.18 6.76
C ARG A 169 0.86 -18.44 8.26
N ALA A 170 0.50 -17.46 9.08
CA ALA A 170 0.52 -17.56 10.53
C ALA A 170 -0.65 -18.34 11.12
N GLY A 171 -1.59 -18.85 10.30
CA GLY A 171 -2.78 -19.55 10.77
C GLY A 171 -3.81 -18.61 11.44
N LEU A 172 -3.87 -17.33 11.04
CA LEU A 172 -4.73 -16.30 11.61
C LEU A 172 -5.80 -15.84 10.60
N PRO A 173 -6.71 -16.73 10.12
CA PRO A 173 -7.61 -16.42 9.01
C PRO A 173 -8.58 -15.27 9.31
N ALA A 174 -9.02 -15.11 10.56
CA ALA A 174 -9.92 -14.01 10.93
C ALA A 174 -9.22 -12.63 10.91
N ALA A 175 -7.93 -12.58 11.24
CA ALA A 175 -7.13 -11.35 11.10
C ALA A 175 -6.85 -11.07 9.62
N ALA A 176 -6.46 -12.11 8.87
CA ALA A 176 -6.19 -12.02 7.44
C ALA A 176 -7.40 -11.47 6.66
N GLU A 177 -8.61 -11.96 6.95
CA GLU A 177 -9.83 -11.45 6.32
C GLU A 177 -9.98 -9.94 6.54
N ARG A 178 -9.90 -9.47 7.80
CA ARG A 178 -10.04 -8.04 8.10
C ARG A 178 -9.00 -7.19 7.38
N THR A 179 -7.76 -7.65 7.37
CA THR A 179 -6.65 -6.92 6.75
C THR A 179 -6.77 -6.90 5.22
N LEU A 180 -7.15 -8.03 4.62
CA LEU A 180 -7.35 -8.13 3.16
C LEU A 180 -8.57 -7.33 2.69
N VAL A 181 -9.65 -7.25 3.50
CA VAL A 181 -10.79 -6.36 3.19
C VAL A 181 -10.33 -4.91 3.13
N GLN A 182 -9.57 -4.43 4.11
CA GLN A 182 -9.02 -3.07 4.09
C GLN A 182 -8.12 -2.83 2.87
N SER A 183 -7.31 -3.81 2.50
CA SER A 183 -6.49 -3.72 1.27
C SER A 183 -7.36 -3.62 0.02
N TYR A 184 -8.42 -4.44 -0.06
CA TYR A 184 -9.35 -4.47 -1.18
C TYR A 184 -10.15 -3.16 -1.32
N GLU A 185 -10.55 -2.55 -0.20
CA GLU A 185 -11.23 -1.25 -0.19
C GLU A 185 -10.35 -0.13 -0.76
N LEU A 186 -9.04 -0.21 -0.55
CA LEU A 186 -8.07 0.77 -1.08
C LEU A 186 -7.67 0.49 -2.54
N ASP A 187 -7.58 -0.78 -2.92
CA ASP A 187 -7.24 -1.22 -4.28
C ASP A 187 -8.05 -2.46 -4.68
N PRO A 188 -9.29 -2.27 -5.17
CA PRO A 188 -10.16 -3.38 -5.57
C PRO A 188 -9.68 -4.14 -6.82
N ASN A 189 -8.69 -3.59 -7.54
CA ASN A 189 -8.18 -4.20 -8.78
C ASN A 189 -6.96 -5.09 -8.55
N ASN A 190 -6.44 -5.14 -7.32
CA ASN A 190 -5.29 -5.99 -7.01
C ASN A 190 -5.69 -7.48 -7.02
N PRO A 191 -5.19 -8.28 -7.97
CA PRO A 191 -5.58 -9.68 -8.10
C PRO A 191 -5.11 -10.54 -6.92
N VAL A 192 -3.96 -10.19 -6.32
CA VAL A 192 -3.43 -10.93 -5.17
C VAL A 192 -4.33 -10.74 -3.96
N THR A 193 -4.80 -9.51 -3.71
CA THR A 193 -5.75 -9.21 -2.64
C THR A 193 -7.07 -9.97 -2.86
N GLY A 194 -7.64 -9.87 -4.07
CA GLY A 194 -8.91 -10.53 -4.41
C GLY A 194 -8.84 -12.05 -4.26
N TYR A 195 -7.77 -12.67 -4.75
CA TYR A 195 -7.56 -14.12 -4.64
C TYR A 195 -7.42 -14.56 -3.18
N ASN A 196 -6.52 -13.93 -2.41
CA ASN A 196 -6.29 -14.32 -1.02
C ASN A 196 -7.53 -14.12 -0.15
N LEU A 197 -8.29 -13.05 -0.38
CA LEU A 197 -9.54 -12.82 0.34
C LEU A 197 -10.58 -13.90 0.00
N ALA A 198 -10.75 -14.23 -1.28
CA ALA A 198 -11.62 -15.33 -1.71
C ALA A 198 -11.21 -16.67 -1.09
N ASN A 199 -9.90 -16.94 -1.05
CA ASN A 199 -9.37 -18.19 -0.49
C ASN A 199 -9.60 -18.30 1.02
N VAL A 200 -9.38 -17.21 1.77
CA VAL A 200 -9.65 -17.17 3.22
C VAL A 200 -11.14 -17.39 3.50
N LEU A 201 -12.02 -16.74 2.73
CA LEU A 201 -13.47 -16.89 2.87
C LEU A 201 -13.93 -18.30 2.52
N TYR A 202 -13.40 -18.87 1.45
CA TYR A 202 -13.66 -20.26 1.06
C TYR A 202 -13.28 -21.24 2.17
N ALA A 203 -12.06 -21.11 2.70
CA ALA A 203 -11.57 -21.98 3.78
C ALA A 203 -12.41 -21.87 5.08
N ARG A 204 -13.11 -20.74 5.27
CA ARG A 204 -14.04 -20.54 6.40
C ARG A 204 -15.47 -20.96 6.11
N GLY A 205 -15.76 -21.47 4.91
CA GLY A 205 -17.10 -21.88 4.48
C GLY A 205 -18.01 -20.72 4.06
N ASP A 206 -17.51 -19.47 3.97
CA ASP A 206 -18.28 -18.33 3.47
C ASP A 206 -18.20 -18.29 1.93
N PHE A 207 -18.81 -19.29 1.31
CA PHE A 207 -18.75 -19.50 -0.14
C PHE A 207 -19.40 -18.37 -0.92
N THR A 208 -20.43 -17.73 -0.38
CA THR A 208 -21.12 -16.62 -1.05
C THR A 208 -20.21 -15.41 -1.21
N ARG A 209 -19.51 -15.03 -0.13
CA ARG A 209 -18.54 -13.93 -0.22
C ARG A 209 -17.31 -14.33 -1.01
N ALA A 210 -16.81 -15.55 -0.88
CA ALA A 210 -15.71 -16.06 -1.70
C ALA A 210 -16.04 -15.96 -3.20
N GLN A 211 -17.27 -16.35 -3.61
CA GLN A 211 -17.75 -16.25 -4.99
C GLN A 211 -17.70 -14.81 -5.52
N PHE A 212 -18.10 -13.83 -4.71
CA PHE A 212 -18.07 -12.41 -5.11
C PHE A 212 -16.67 -11.96 -5.54
N TYR A 213 -15.66 -12.28 -4.75
CA TYR A 213 -14.27 -11.86 -5.05
C TYR A 213 -13.67 -12.67 -6.20
N ILE A 214 -13.84 -14.01 -6.20
CA ILE A 214 -13.20 -14.86 -7.21
C ILE A 214 -13.83 -14.72 -8.59
N ARG A 215 -15.14 -14.47 -8.70
CA ARG A 215 -15.80 -14.22 -10.00
C ARG A 215 -15.25 -12.97 -10.69
N ARG A 216 -14.95 -11.91 -9.92
CA ARG A 216 -14.36 -10.70 -10.50
C ARG A 216 -13.03 -10.99 -11.18
N LEU A 217 -12.18 -11.82 -10.57
CA LEU A 217 -10.90 -12.24 -11.17
C LEU A 217 -11.13 -13.15 -12.38
N ASN A 218 -11.99 -14.15 -12.24
CA ASN A 218 -12.24 -15.13 -13.31
C ASN A 218 -12.94 -14.53 -14.55
N ASN A 219 -13.61 -13.38 -14.40
CA ASN A 219 -14.21 -12.63 -15.50
C ASN A 219 -13.27 -11.57 -16.10
N SER A 220 -11.99 -11.56 -15.70
CA SER A 220 -10.97 -10.63 -16.19
C SER A 220 -9.85 -11.36 -16.94
N GLU A 221 -8.97 -10.60 -17.59
CA GLU A 221 -7.75 -11.13 -18.21
C GLU A 221 -6.75 -11.70 -17.20
N LEU A 222 -6.91 -11.38 -15.91
CA LEU A 222 -6.08 -11.86 -14.82
C LEU A 222 -6.42 -13.29 -14.37
N ALA A 223 -7.45 -13.91 -14.98
CA ALA A 223 -7.82 -15.29 -14.71
C ALA A 223 -6.67 -16.25 -15.06
N ASN A 224 -6.29 -17.07 -14.09
CA ASN A 224 -5.26 -18.10 -14.21
C ASN A 224 -5.77 -19.44 -13.65
N ALA A 225 -4.95 -20.49 -13.72
CA ALA A 225 -5.35 -21.82 -13.30
C ALA A 225 -5.78 -21.86 -11.81
N GLU A 226 -5.09 -21.14 -10.93
CA GLU A 226 -5.41 -21.10 -9.50
C GLU A 226 -6.73 -20.38 -9.22
N THR A 227 -6.98 -19.23 -9.87
CA THR A 227 -8.20 -18.48 -9.68
C THR A 227 -9.41 -19.23 -10.23
N LEU A 228 -9.27 -19.87 -11.41
CA LEU A 228 -10.32 -20.72 -11.98
C LEU A 228 -10.61 -21.92 -11.07
N TRP A 229 -9.58 -22.55 -10.54
CA TRP A 229 -9.71 -23.69 -9.63
C TRP A 229 -10.45 -23.30 -8.34
N LEU A 230 -10.07 -22.22 -7.69
CA LEU A 230 -10.80 -21.71 -6.53
C LEU A 230 -12.24 -21.37 -6.87
N GLY A 231 -12.49 -20.80 -8.05
CA GLY A 231 -13.82 -20.54 -8.56
C GLY A 231 -14.65 -21.80 -8.72
N ILE A 232 -14.11 -22.86 -9.35
CA ILE A 232 -14.77 -24.16 -9.51
C ILE A 232 -15.13 -24.74 -8.14
N LYS A 233 -14.21 -24.78 -7.20
CA LYS A 233 -14.46 -25.27 -5.83
C LYS A 233 -15.59 -24.47 -5.16
N THR A 234 -15.56 -23.14 -5.28
CA THR A 234 -16.56 -22.25 -4.70
C THR A 234 -17.95 -22.47 -5.31
N GLU A 235 -18.06 -22.55 -6.65
CA GLU A 235 -19.34 -22.78 -7.34
C GLU A 235 -19.93 -24.16 -6.99
N ARG A 236 -19.08 -25.18 -6.85
CA ARG A 236 -19.50 -26.52 -6.40
C ARG A 236 -20.06 -26.48 -4.98
N SER A 237 -19.38 -25.80 -4.06
CA SER A 237 -19.83 -25.65 -2.66
C SER A 237 -21.19 -24.92 -2.57
N LEU A 238 -21.49 -24.07 -3.55
CA LEU A 238 -22.78 -23.38 -3.69
C LEU A 238 -23.81 -24.17 -4.51
N ASN A 239 -23.53 -25.41 -4.89
CA ASN A 239 -24.34 -26.24 -5.78
C ASN A 239 -24.63 -25.62 -7.15
N ASN A 240 -23.86 -24.63 -7.59
CA ASN A 240 -23.96 -24.02 -8.92
C ASN A 240 -23.19 -24.83 -9.97
N ARG A 241 -23.82 -25.93 -10.43
CA ARG A 241 -23.23 -26.86 -11.40
C ARG A 241 -22.87 -26.18 -12.73
N ALA A 242 -23.74 -25.27 -13.21
CA ALA A 242 -23.51 -24.57 -14.47
C ALA A 242 -22.30 -23.65 -14.40
N GLY A 243 -22.16 -22.85 -13.33
CA GLY A 243 -20.99 -22.00 -13.11
C GLY A 243 -19.70 -22.81 -12.96
N ALA A 244 -19.74 -23.91 -12.23
CA ALA A 244 -18.59 -24.80 -12.08
C ALA A 244 -18.16 -25.42 -13.41
N ALA A 245 -19.09 -25.87 -14.26
CA ALA A 245 -18.80 -26.41 -15.59
C ALA A 245 -18.17 -25.36 -16.50
N GLN A 246 -18.72 -24.14 -16.55
CA GLN A 246 -18.18 -23.05 -17.35
C GLN A 246 -16.72 -22.72 -16.98
N LEU A 247 -16.41 -22.68 -15.68
CA LEU A 247 -15.03 -22.43 -15.22
C LEU A 247 -14.12 -23.62 -15.50
N ALA A 248 -14.62 -24.84 -15.42
CA ALA A 248 -13.86 -26.06 -15.77
C ALA A 248 -13.49 -26.08 -17.27
N ASP A 249 -14.42 -25.68 -18.14
CA ASP A 249 -14.14 -25.57 -19.58
C ASP A 249 -13.04 -24.51 -19.84
N GLN A 250 -13.09 -23.37 -19.15
CA GLN A 250 -12.03 -22.36 -19.24
C GLN A 250 -10.69 -22.91 -18.74
N LEU A 251 -10.67 -23.62 -17.60
CA LEU A 251 -9.45 -24.23 -17.05
C LEU A 251 -8.82 -25.20 -18.05
N LYS A 252 -9.62 -26.10 -18.62
CA LYS A 252 -9.14 -27.10 -19.58
C LYS A 252 -8.68 -26.48 -20.90
N ASN A 253 -9.38 -25.47 -21.41
CA ASN A 253 -9.05 -24.85 -22.68
C ASN A 253 -7.82 -23.94 -22.60
N ARG A 254 -7.66 -23.21 -21.50
CA ARG A 254 -6.58 -22.22 -21.36
C ARG A 254 -5.35 -22.75 -20.60
N PHE A 255 -5.56 -23.71 -19.70
CA PHE A 255 -4.52 -24.18 -18.76
C PHE A 255 -4.49 -25.70 -18.64
N ALA A 256 -4.65 -26.41 -19.76
CA ALA A 256 -4.72 -27.87 -19.83
C ALA A 256 -3.57 -28.61 -19.13
N GLN A 257 -2.37 -28.02 -19.12
CA GLN A 257 -1.17 -28.61 -18.50
C GLN A 257 -0.96 -28.21 -17.04
N SER A 258 -1.91 -27.50 -16.44
CA SER A 258 -1.78 -27.04 -15.05
C SER A 258 -2.05 -28.18 -14.07
N PRO A 259 -1.44 -28.14 -12.87
CA PRO A 259 -1.78 -29.06 -11.78
C PRO A 259 -3.28 -29.02 -11.43
N GLN A 260 -3.91 -27.85 -11.54
CA GLN A 260 -5.32 -27.63 -11.26
C GLN A 260 -6.23 -28.37 -12.27
N ALA A 261 -5.87 -28.36 -13.56
CA ALA A 261 -6.61 -29.14 -14.57
C ALA A 261 -6.47 -30.65 -14.28
N ALA A 262 -5.28 -31.11 -13.93
CA ALA A 262 -5.06 -32.50 -13.55
C ALA A 262 -5.83 -32.89 -12.27
N SER A 263 -5.93 -31.99 -11.27
CA SER A 263 -6.75 -32.24 -10.06
C SER A 263 -8.23 -32.31 -10.39
N PHE A 264 -8.72 -31.42 -11.30
CA PHE A 264 -10.08 -31.47 -11.78
C PHE A 264 -10.43 -32.80 -12.46
N ASP A 265 -9.57 -33.31 -13.36
CA ASP A 265 -9.79 -34.57 -14.10
C ASP A 265 -9.78 -35.80 -13.17
N ARG A 266 -9.03 -35.74 -12.09
CA ARG A 266 -9.06 -36.79 -11.05
C ARG A 266 -10.24 -36.66 -10.08
N GLY A 267 -11.01 -35.59 -10.14
CA GLY A 267 -12.09 -35.30 -9.19
C GLY A 267 -11.59 -34.95 -7.78
N ASN A 268 -10.33 -34.54 -7.64
CA ASN A 268 -9.74 -34.17 -6.34
C ASN A 268 -9.99 -32.68 -6.06
N PHE A 269 -10.96 -32.38 -5.21
CA PHE A 269 -11.40 -31.02 -4.86
C PHE A 269 -11.04 -30.61 -3.42
N ASP A 270 -10.43 -31.52 -2.67
CA ASP A 270 -10.18 -31.35 -1.22
C ASP A 270 -8.80 -30.70 -0.91
N ASP A 271 -8.02 -30.38 -1.94
CA ASP A 271 -6.68 -29.76 -1.82
C ASP A 271 -6.73 -28.23 -1.71
#